data_8652fc7a730880fbbddb1e3c94cca55b
#
_entry.id   8652fc7a730880fbbddb1e3c94cca55b
#
_cell.length_a   1.000
_cell.length_b   1.000
_cell.length_c   1.000
_cell.angle_alpha   90.00
_cell.angle_beta   90.00
_cell.angle_gamma   90.00
#
_symmetry.space_group_name_H-M   'P 1'
#
loop_
_entity.id
_entity.type
_entity.pdbx_description
1 polymer ?
#
loop_
_entity_poly.entity_id
_entity_poly.type
_entity_poly.pdbx_seq_one_letter_code
_entity_poly.pdbx_strand_id
1 'polypeptide(L)'
;MKITNVTVFPLVSQRPELRVGTPIHPSWWGYDQTLIRIDTESGISGWGCSGVRWEMVEATMKVLWPHLIGEDALQPESVTERLHQWTFWYGRGGAVTSYIGAVNHALWDILGKHTGLSISHLFGGRYVEKVKPYASMLFSWPVDEMVSSLESGLDKNFRAFKLGWGTFGRERDLRHDEELVRIARQTIGDDCELMVDPGGSDVFWHGDLKWAIEAAKMLKDYNVSWFEEPLRADDIDGYKRLTEVSPVRIATGEVIRGRLNFEPFIDQKACDILQPDQTICGGLSESRKIWQRAYDNNVQVVMHGWNTAVGAAADLQLSASMPNGRYLEYWHPAPYVSG
;
A
#
# COMPACT_ATOMS: atom_id res chain seq x y z
N MET A 1 -24.47 -18.76 -1.47
CA MET A 1 -24.70 -17.67 -2.44
C MET A 1 -23.68 -17.82 -3.57
N LYS A 2 -24.12 -18.27 -4.74
CA LYS A 2 -23.19 -18.64 -5.81
C LYS A 2 -22.72 -17.43 -6.62
N ILE A 3 -21.45 -17.40 -6.94
CA ILE A 3 -20.85 -16.44 -7.88
C ILE A 3 -21.35 -16.77 -9.28
N THR A 4 -21.86 -15.76 -9.99
CA THR A 4 -22.40 -15.90 -11.35
C THR A 4 -21.59 -15.17 -12.40
N ASN A 5 -20.90 -14.08 -12.03
CA ASN A 5 -20.15 -13.27 -12.97
C ASN A 5 -18.99 -12.53 -12.29
N VAL A 6 -17.97 -12.19 -13.06
CA VAL A 6 -16.88 -11.28 -12.67
C VAL A 6 -16.61 -10.32 -13.81
N THR A 7 -16.64 -9.03 -13.53
CA THR A 7 -16.36 -7.97 -14.50
C THR A 7 -15.14 -7.16 -14.09
N VAL A 8 -14.27 -6.88 -15.05
CA VAL A 8 -13.05 -6.07 -14.86
C VAL A 8 -13.32 -4.66 -15.38
N PHE A 9 -12.95 -3.65 -14.59
CA PHE A 9 -13.08 -2.23 -14.93
C PHE A 9 -11.70 -1.56 -14.85
N PRO A 10 -11.11 -1.22 -16.00
CA PRO A 10 -9.89 -0.43 -16.00
C PRO A 10 -10.19 1.01 -15.58
N LEU A 11 -9.41 1.54 -14.65
CA LEU A 11 -9.38 2.95 -14.28
C LEU A 11 -8.11 3.54 -14.84
N VAL A 12 -8.24 4.32 -15.92
CA VAL A 12 -7.12 4.88 -16.65
C VAL A 12 -7.12 6.38 -16.48
N SER A 13 -6.00 6.96 -16.04
CA SER A 13 -5.89 8.41 -15.93
C SER A 13 -6.09 9.08 -17.29
N GLN A 14 -6.95 10.09 -17.32
CA GLN A 14 -7.19 10.91 -18.50
C GLN A 14 -6.16 12.04 -18.67
N ARG A 15 -5.24 12.20 -17.72
CA ARG A 15 -4.18 13.20 -17.77
C ARG A 15 -2.96 12.62 -18.51
N PRO A 16 -2.73 12.98 -19.79
CA PRO A 16 -1.61 12.45 -20.56
C PRO A 16 -0.25 12.75 -19.93
N GLU A 17 -0.11 13.90 -19.28
CA GLU A 17 1.10 14.32 -18.57
C GLU A 17 1.47 13.38 -17.41
N LEU A 18 0.49 12.73 -16.80
CA LEU A 18 0.71 11.73 -15.77
C LEU A 18 1.10 10.35 -16.35
N ARG A 19 1.03 10.21 -17.67
CA ARG A 19 1.44 9.00 -18.40
C ARG A 19 2.82 9.13 -19.03
N VAL A 20 3.39 10.34 -19.02
CA VAL A 20 4.72 10.61 -19.57
C VAL A 20 5.75 10.25 -18.50
N GLY A 21 6.23 9.01 -18.55
CA GLY A 21 7.37 8.60 -17.74
C GLY A 21 8.66 9.16 -18.30
N THR A 22 9.63 9.35 -17.43
CA THR A 22 11.02 9.43 -17.86
C THR A 22 11.40 8.07 -18.46
N PRO A 23 12.50 7.97 -19.22
CA PRO A 23 12.99 6.69 -19.73
C PRO A 23 13.21 5.64 -18.63
N ILE A 24 13.35 6.09 -17.38
CA ILE A 24 13.60 5.25 -16.19
C ILE A 24 12.27 4.87 -15.52
N HIS A 25 11.27 5.76 -15.60
CA HIS A 25 9.97 5.58 -14.95
C HIS A 25 8.85 5.67 -15.97
N PRO A 26 8.40 4.57 -16.55
CA PRO A 26 7.17 4.58 -17.32
C PRO A 26 6.04 4.98 -16.36
N SER A 27 5.44 6.14 -16.56
CA SER A 27 4.39 6.70 -15.67
C SER A 27 3.12 5.85 -15.53
N TRP A 28 3.06 4.75 -16.24
CA TRP A 28 1.92 3.84 -16.22
C TRP A 28 1.70 3.12 -14.89
N TRP A 29 2.73 2.95 -14.08
CA TRP A 29 2.64 2.09 -12.90
C TRP A 29 2.01 2.73 -11.65
N GLY A 30 1.85 4.03 -11.62
CA GLY A 30 1.25 4.73 -10.48
C GLY A 30 -0.18 5.22 -10.71
N TYR A 31 -0.65 5.25 -11.97
CA TYR A 31 -1.88 5.96 -12.30
C TYR A 31 -2.99 5.11 -12.92
N ASP A 32 -2.68 3.91 -13.35
CA ASP A 32 -3.69 2.98 -13.84
C ASP A 32 -4.03 1.98 -12.73
N GLN A 33 -5.30 1.87 -12.40
CA GLN A 33 -5.83 1.00 -11.35
C GLN A 33 -6.89 0.07 -11.96
N THR A 34 -7.18 -1.01 -11.28
CA THR A 34 -8.18 -1.96 -11.74
C THR A 34 -9.21 -2.24 -10.66
N LEU A 35 -10.48 -2.08 -10.99
CA LEU A 35 -11.58 -2.60 -10.18
C LEU A 35 -12.10 -3.90 -10.76
N ILE A 36 -12.58 -4.77 -9.88
CA ILE A 36 -13.38 -5.92 -10.25
C ILE A 36 -14.72 -5.88 -9.53
N ARG A 37 -15.76 -6.39 -10.20
CA ARG A 37 -17.06 -6.63 -9.58
C ARG A 37 -17.39 -8.11 -9.69
N ILE A 38 -17.75 -8.72 -8.57
CA ILE A 38 -18.26 -10.08 -8.50
C ILE A 38 -19.76 -10.01 -8.28
N ASP A 39 -20.52 -10.65 -9.16
CA ASP A 39 -21.97 -10.74 -9.10
C ASP A 39 -22.40 -12.12 -8.58
N THR A 40 -23.50 -12.16 -7.81
CA THR A 40 -24.05 -13.40 -7.26
C THR A 40 -25.47 -13.67 -7.71
N GLU A 41 -25.92 -14.92 -7.59
CA GLU A 41 -27.30 -15.34 -7.90
C GLU A 41 -28.39 -14.60 -7.11
N SER A 42 -28.03 -14.02 -5.95
CA SER A 42 -28.96 -13.25 -5.13
C SER A 42 -29.11 -11.78 -5.56
N GLY A 43 -28.32 -11.32 -6.53
CA GLY A 43 -28.26 -9.92 -6.97
C GLY A 43 -27.34 -9.04 -6.13
N ILE A 44 -26.74 -9.55 -5.03
CA ILE A 44 -25.70 -8.83 -4.30
C ILE A 44 -24.40 -8.89 -5.09
N SER A 45 -23.77 -7.74 -5.30
CA SER A 45 -22.46 -7.64 -5.94
C SER A 45 -21.43 -7.06 -4.97
N GLY A 46 -20.18 -7.52 -5.09
CA GLY A 46 -19.06 -6.97 -4.34
C GLY A 46 -17.97 -6.39 -5.24
N TRP A 47 -17.25 -5.42 -4.69
CA TRP A 47 -16.17 -4.73 -5.36
C TRP A 47 -14.82 -5.03 -4.74
N GLY A 48 -13.83 -5.20 -5.62
CA GLY A 48 -12.43 -5.32 -5.23
C GLY A 48 -11.54 -4.48 -6.14
N CYS A 49 -10.32 -4.26 -5.72
CA CYS A 49 -9.33 -3.52 -6.50
C CYS A 49 -7.98 -4.25 -6.52
N SER A 50 -7.19 -3.97 -7.55
CA SER A 50 -5.84 -4.48 -7.72
C SER A 50 -4.92 -3.34 -8.15
N GLY A 51 -3.73 -3.25 -7.55
CA GLY A 51 -2.66 -2.35 -7.95
C GLY A 51 -1.88 -2.83 -9.17
N VAL A 52 -2.40 -3.79 -9.93
CA VAL A 52 -1.77 -4.34 -11.14
C VAL A 52 -2.52 -3.85 -12.37
N ARG A 53 -1.81 -3.70 -13.48
CA ARG A 53 -2.39 -3.28 -14.77
C ARG A 53 -3.56 -4.15 -15.19
N TRP A 54 -4.61 -3.50 -15.70
CA TRP A 54 -5.88 -4.14 -16.05
C TRP A 54 -5.73 -5.26 -17.11
N GLU A 55 -4.76 -5.13 -18.04
CA GLU A 55 -4.51 -6.16 -19.05
C GLU A 55 -4.04 -7.48 -18.43
N MET A 56 -3.21 -7.39 -17.39
CA MET A 56 -2.78 -8.56 -16.61
C MET A 56 -3.93 -9.09 -15.79
N VAL A 57 -4.78 -8.17 -15.27
CA VAL A 57 -5.98 -8.46 -14.53
C VAL A 57 -6.92 -9.25 -15.42
N GLU A 58 -7.24 -8.80 -16.61
CA GLU A 58 -8.14 -9.47 -17.53
C GLU A 58 -7.62 -10.85 -17.97
N ALA A 59 -6.32 -10.93 -18.30
CA ALA A 59 -5.70 -12.19 -18.70
C ALA A 59 -5.78 -13.25 -17.59
N THR A 60 -5.48 -12.85 -16.36
CA THR A 60 -5.53 -13.78 -15.22
C THR A 60 -6.97 -14.16 -14.87
N MET A 61 -7.93 -13.24 -14.99
CA MET A 61 -9.34 -13.56 -14.76
C MET A 61 -9.86 -14.63 -15.71
N LYS A 62 -9.42 -14.64 -16.96
CA LYS A 62 -9.76 -15.72 -17.89
C LYS A 62 -9.32 -17.10 -17.40
N VAL A 63 -8.19 -17.15 -16.67
CA VAL A 63 -7.67 -18.37 -16.04
C VAL A 63 -8.43 -18.72 -14.75
N LEU A 64 -8.74 -17.72 -13.92
CA LEU A 64 -9.40 -17.94 -12.63
C LEU A 64 -10.90 -18.14 -12.73
N TRP A 65 -11.54 -17.63 -13.79
CA TRP A 65 -12.98 -17.69 -14.01
C TRP A 65 -13.60 -19.10 -13.80
N PRO A 66 -13.07 -20.16 -14.40
CA PRO A 66 -13.64 -21.51 -14.22
C PRO A 66 -13.63 -21.99 -12.76
N HIS A 67 -12.75 -21.40 -11.93
CA HIS A 67 -12.60 -21.75 -10.52
C HIS A 67 -13.37 -20.81 -9.57
N LEU A 68 -13.98 -19.75 -10.10
CA LEU A 68 -14.78 -18.79 -9.34
C LEU A 68 -16.27 -19.02 -9.52
N ILE A 69 -16.71 -19.29 -10.75
CA ILE A 69 -18.15 -19.44 -11.06
C ILE A 69 -18.72 -20.66 -10.33
N GLY A 70 -19.83 -20.41 -9.62
CA GLY A 70 -20.50 -21.44 -8.82
C GLY A 70 -19.95 -21.61 -7.40
N GLU A 71 -18.84 -20.97 -7.05
CA GLU A 71 -18.31 -20.93 -5.68
C GLU A 71 -19.23 -20.12 -4.76
N ASP A 72 -19.16 -20.40 -3.46
CA ASP A 72 -19.95 -19.68 -2.46
C ASP A 72 -19.28 -18.37 -2.07
N ALA A 73 -19.84 -17.26 -2.50
CA ALA A 73 -19.33 -15.92 -2.24
C ALA A 73 -19.29 -15.54 -0.74
N LEU A 74 -19.96 -16.27 0.12
CA LEU A 74 -19.95 -16.04 1.58
C LEU A 74 -18.77 -16.71 2.29
N GLN A 75 -17.83 -17.30 1.53
CA GLN A 75 -16.65 -17.98 2.07
C GLN A 75 -15.34 -17.35 1.56
N PRO A 76 -15.06 -16.06 1.88
CA PRO A 76 -13.91 -15.34 1.30
C PRO A 76 -12.57 -16.07 1.56
N GLU A 77 -12.33 -16.59 2.76
CA GLU A 77 -11.09 -17.30 3.10
C GLU A 77 -10.94 -18.60 2.29
N SER A 78 -12.00 -19.40 2.24
CA SER A 78 -11.97 -20.71 1.56
C SER A 78 -11.82 -20.59 0.05
N VAL A 79 -12.52 -19.64 -0.57
CA VAL A 79 -12.39 -19.37 -2.01
C VAL A 79 -11.00 -18.86 -2.34
N THR A 80 -10.48 -17.90 -1.56
CA THR A 80 -9.13 -17.35 -1.73
C THR A 80 -8.06 -18.45 -1.65
N GLU A 81 -8.12 -19.32 -0.63
CA GLU A 81 -7.16 -20.40 -0.47
C GLU A 81 -7.20 -21.39 -1.66
N ARG A 82 -8.40 -21.75 -2.14
CA ARG A 82 -8.53 -22.59 -3.34
C ARG A 82 -7.91 -21.94 -4.57
N LEU A 83 -8.09 -20.64 -4.77
CA LEU A 83 -7.45 -19.93 -5.89
C LEU A 83 -5.92 -19.96 -5.79
N HIS A 84 -5.36 -19.82 -4.60
CA HIS A 84 -3.92 -20.00 -4.38
C HIS A 84 -3.45 -21.41 -4.72
N GLN A 85 -4.21 -22.43 -4.34
CA GLN A 85 -3.90 -23.83 -4.66
C GLN A 85 -3.99 -24.11 -6.17
N TRP A 86 -5.03 -23.63 -6.85
CA TRP A 86 -5.19 -23.78 -8.30
C TRP A 86 -4.11 -23.09 -9.12
N THR A 87 -3.58 -21.98 -8.61
CA THR A 87 -2.55 -21.18 -9.28
C THR A 87 -1.13 -21.49 -8.82
N PHE A 88 -0.94 -22.51 -8.01
CA PHE A 88 0.33 -22.83 -7.36
C PHE A 88 1.54 -22.83 -8.32
N TRP A 89 1.37 -23.41 -9.52
CA TRP A 89 2.46 -23.57 -10.49
C TRP A 89 2.89 -22.28 -11.18
N TYR A 90 2.06 -21.24 -11.22
CA TYR A 90 2.33 -20.02 -11.99
C TYR A 90 1.93 -18.73 -11.27
N GLY A 91 1.28 -18.81 -10.13
CA GLY A 91 0.69 -17.66 -9.46
C GLY A 91 1.37 -17.23 -8.17
N ARG A 92 2.14 -18.12 -7.55
CA ARG A 92 2.69 -17.88 -6.21
C ARG A 92 3.70 -16.73 -6.19
N GLY A 93 3.37 -15.66 -5.44
CA GLY A 93 4.26 -14.50 -5.25
C GLY A 93 4.35 -13.55 -6.44
N GLY A 94 3.54 -13.74 -7.50
CA GLY A 94 3.48 -12.87 -8.66
C GLY A 94 2.19 -12.05 -8.75
N ALA A 95 1.93 -11.46 -9.93
CA ALA A 95 0.75 -10.65 -10.20
C ALA A 95 -0.58 -11.37 -9.92
N VAL A 96 -0.61 -12.69 -10.04
CA VAL A 96 -1.78 -13.52 -9.71
C VAL A 96 -2.17 -13.38 -8.23
N THR A 97 -1.20 -13.19 -7.33
CA THR A 97 -1.48 -12.94 -5.91
C THR A 97 -2.29 -11.66 -5.71
N SER A 98 -1.92 -10.58 -6.39
CA SER A 98 -2.66 -9.29 -6.35
C SER A 98 -4.09 -9.44 -6.87
N TYR A 99 -4.29 -10.35 -7.87
CA TYR A 99 -5.57 -10.68 -8.43
C TYR A 99 -6.48 -11.42 -7.49
N ILE A 100 -5.93 -12.45 -6.83
CA ILE A 100 -6.63 -13.19 -5.79
C ILE A 100 -7.01 -12.24 -4.66
N GLY A 101 -6.14 -11.24 -4.39
CA GLY A 101 -6.44 -10.14 -3.47
C GLY A 101 -7.69 -9.34 -3.86
N ALA A 102 -7.82 -8.97 -5.14
CA ALA A 102 -9.00 -8.25 -5.61
C ALA A 102 -10.29 -9.09 -5.48
N VAL A 103 -10.20 -10.40 -5.77
CA VAL A 103 -11.33 -11.33 -5.53
C VAL A 103 -11.67 -11.39 -4.04
N ASN A 104 -10.65 -11.50 -3.18
CA ASN A 104 -10.83 -11.52 -1.72
C ASN A 104 -11.57 -10.28 -1.21
N HIS A 105 -11.20 -9.08 -1.69
CA HIS A 105 -11.92 -7.84 -1.34
C HIS A 105 -13.39 -7.92 -1.72
N ALA A 106 -13.68 -8.29 -2.97
CA ALA A 106 -15.05 -8.38 -3.47
C ALA A 106 -15.90 -9.37 -2.66
N LEU A 107 -15.32 -10.49 -2.24
CA LEU A 107 -16.01 -11.48 -1.42
C LEU A 107 -16.29 -10.98 0.00
N TRP A 108 -15.34 -10.25 0.62
CA TRP A 108 -15.58 -9.60 1.91
C TRP A 108 -16.64 -8.50 1.82
N ASP A 109 -16.69 -7.76 0.71
CA ASP A 109 -17.74 -6.76 0.46
C ASP A 109 -19.12 -7.42 0.30
N ILE A 110 -19.20 -8.56 -0.42
CA ILE A 110 -20.43 -9.35 -0.51
C ILE A 110 -20.89 -9.83 0.86
N LEU A 111 -19.98 -10.40 1.65
CA LEU A 111 -20.30 -10.91 2.98
C LEU A 111 -20.79 -9.78 3.90
N GLY A 112 -20.15 -8.61 3.87
CA GLY A 112 -20.57 -7.43 4.60
C GLY A 112 -21.97 -6.97 4.20
N LYS A 113 -22.25 -6.86 2.91
CA LYS A 113 -23.57 -6.49 2.39
C LYS A 113 -24.65 -7.51 2.73
N HIS A 114 -24.32 -8.80 2.66
CA HIS A 114 -25.24 -9.88 3.00
C HIS A 114 -25.62 -9.88 4.48
N THR A 115 -24.66 -9.65 5.37
CA THR A 115 -24.85 -9.67 6.82
C THR A 115 -25.29 -8.33 7.39
N GLY A 116 -25.18 -7.24 6.64
CA GLY A 116 -25.41 -5.87 7.14
C GLY A 116 -24.30 -5.39 8.10
N LEU A 117 -23.15 -6.06 8.16
CA LEU A 117 -22.02 -5.72 9.02
C LEU A 117 -20.85 -5.13 8.22
N SER A 118 -20.15 -4.18 8.83
CA SER A 118 -18.87 -3.71 8.24
C SER A 118 -17.81 -4.81 8.34
N ILE A 119 -16.82 -4.76 7.43
CA ILE A 119 -15.71 -5.73 7.42
C ILE A 119 -14.95 -5.72 8.76
N SER A 120 -14.78 -4.54 9.38
CA SER A 120 -14.16 -4.44 10.71
C SER A 120 -14.93 -5.21 11.79
N HIS A 121 -16.26 -5.25 11.72
CA HIS A 121 -17.06 -6.08 12.63
C HIS A 121 -16.92 -7.57 12.31
N LEU A 122 -16.89 -7.94 11.03
CA LEU A 122 -16.66 -9.33 10.61
C LEU A 122 -15.28 -9.84 11.02
N PHE A 123 -14.30 -8.95 11.15
CA PHE A 123 -12.96 -9.26 11.65
C PHE A 123 -12.86 -9.33 13.19
N GLY A 124 -13.97 -9.16 13.91
CA GLY A 124 -14.04 -9.30 15.36
C GLY A 124 -14.34 -8.01 16.11
N GLY A 125 -14.48 -6.90 15.42
CA GLY A 125 -14.83 -5.60 15.98
C GLY A 125 -13.79 -4.53 15.73
N ARG A 126 -14.13 -3.31 16.11
CA ARG A 126 -13.23 -2.17 16.00
C ARG A 126 -12.45 -1.99 17.29
N TYR A 127 -11.14 -1.89 17.18
CA TYR A 127 -10.25 -1.53 18.27
C TYR A 127 -10.06 -0.02 18.36
N VAL A 128 -10.16 0.69 17.23
CA VAL A 128 -9.99 2.14 17.16
C VAL A 128 -11.20 2.79 16.50
N GLU A 129 -11.69 3.88 17.10
CA GLU A 129 -12.83 4.64 16.59
C GLU A 129 -12.45 5.58 15.44
N LYS A 130 -11.21 6.06 15.44
CA LYS A 130 -10.67 6.98 14.43
C LYS A 130 -9.27 6.58 14.05
N VAL A 131 -9.07 6.38 12.76
CA VAL A 131 -7.75 6.15 12.15
C VAL A 131 -7.23 7.50 11.65
N LYS A 132 -5.97 7.82 11.92
CA LYS A 132 -5.34 9.09 11.52
C LYS A 132 -4.92 9.03 10.05
N PRO A 133 -5.51 9.81 9.15
CA PRO A 133 -5.01 9.86 7.79
C PRO A 133 -3.69 10.65 7.72
N TYR A 134 -2.79 10.23 6.85
CA TYR A 134 -1.66 11.05 6.42
C TYR A 134 -1.75 11.30 4.92
N ALA A 135 -1.44 12.54 4.52
CA ALA A 135 -1.38 12.92 3.11
C ALA A 135 -0.09 12.38 2.50
N SER A 136 -0.21 11.48 1.53
CA SER A 136 0.92 10.91 0.80
C SER A 136 1.08 11.61 -0.54
N MET A 137 2.28 12.12 -0.82
CA MET A 137 2.59 12.90 -2.01
C MET A 137 4.03 12.72 -2.44
N LEU A 138 4.38 13.29 -3.58
CA LEU A 138 5.72 13.13 -4.16
C LEU A 138 6.63 14.31 -3.83
N PHE A 139 7.93 14.04 -3.70
CA PHE A 139 8.93 15.10 -3.78
C PHE A 139 8.98 15.65 -5.21
N SER A 140 9.15 16.96 -5.34
CA SER A 140 9.37 17.59 -6.64
C SER A 140 10.53 18.61 -6.59
N TRP A 141 11.14 18.81 -7.74
CA TRP A 141 12.13 19.85 -7.94
C TRP A 141 11.93 20.47 -9.34
N PRO A 142 11.68 21.77 -9.47
CA PRO A 142 11.56 22.76 -8.38
C PRO A 142 10.48 22.44 -7.35
N VAL A 143 10.62 23.02 -6.14
CA VAL A 143 9.82 22.65 -4.95
C VAL A 143 8.39 23.19 -4.93
N ASP A 144 8.04 24.08 -5.87
CA ASP A 144 6.76 24.80 -5.85
C ASP A 144 5.54 23.88 -5.83
N GLU A 145 5.58 22.79 -6.60
CA GLU A 145 4.50 21.80 -6.63
C GLU A 145 4.38 21.05 -5.30
N MET A 146 5.50 20.65 -4.71
CA MET A 146 5.54 20.01 -3.39
C MET A 146 4.98 20.96 -2.31
N VAL A 147 5.42 22.20 -2.26
CA VAL A 147 4.96 23.19 -1.30
C VAL A 147 3.46 23.42 -1.45
N SER A 148 2.96 23.65 -2.68
CA SER A 148 1.54 23.83 -2.95
C SER A 148 0.71 22.60 -2.51
N SER A 149 1.22 21.39 -2.72
CA SER A 149 0.54 20.15 -2.28
C SER A 149 0.48 20.04 -0.76
N LEU A 150 1.56 20.41 -0.06
CA LEU A 150 1.62 20.43 1.41
C LEU A 150 0.62 21.46 1.98
N GLU A 151 0.59 22.69 1.45
CA GLU A 151 -0.34 23.74 1.85
C GLU A 151 -1.80 23.30 1.63
N SER A 152 -2.10 22.71 0.46
CA SER A 152 -3.43 22.13 0.19
C SER A 152 -3.80 21.02 1.18
N GLY A 153 -2.84 20.21 1.63
CA GLY A 153 -3.06 19.21 2.65
C GLY A 153 -3.37 19.85 4.01
N LEU A 154 -2.65 20.90 4.40
CA LEU A 154 -2.91 21.64 5.64
C LEU A 154 -4.32 22.27 5.65
N ASP A 155 -4.75 22.85 4.52
CA ASP A 155 -6.09 23.42 4.34
C ASP A 155 -7.20 22.37 4.50
N LYS A 156 -6.92 21.11 4.15
CA LYS A 156 -7.80 19.97 4.37
C LYS A 156 -7.67 19.33 5.75
N ASN A 157 -6.97 20.00 6.68
CA ASN A 157 -6.74 19.54 8.05
C ASN A 157 -5.91 18.25 8.19
N PHE A 158 -5.09 17.88 7.22
CA PHE A 158 -4.09 16.87 7.48
C PHE A 158 -3.08 17.36 8.52
N ARG A 159 -2.60 16.45 9.37
CA ARG A 159 -1.60 16.69 10.42
C ARG A 159 -0.49 15.64 10.38
N ALA A 160 -0.44 14.87 9.31
CA ALA A 160 0.62 13.93 9.01
C ALA A 160 0.82 13.91 7.49
N PHE A 161 2.07 13.91 7.04
CA PHE A 161 2.45 14.03 5.64
C PHE A 161 3.57 13.05 5.34
N LYS A 162 3.42 12.25 4.28
CA LYS A 162 4.48 11.45 3.70
C LYS A 162 4.89 12.07 2.36
N LEU A 163 6.18 12.31 2.20
CA LEU A 163 6.77 12.73 0.94
C LEU A 163 7.66 11.62 0.43
N GLY A 164 7.43 11.23 -0.81
CA GLY A 164 8.15 10.10 -1.37
C GLY A 164 8.65 10.32 -2.80
N TRP A 165 9.49 9.40 -3.24
CA TRP A 165 9.93 9.26 -4.63
C TRP A 165 10.50 10.57 -5.23
N GLY A 166 10.14 10.90 -6.47
CA GLY A 166 10.57 12.14 -7.12
C GLY A 166 12.09 12.21 -7.23
N THR A 167 12.66 13.28 -6.68
CA THR A 167 14.12 13.53 -6.74
C THR A 167 14.88 13.07 -5.50
N PHE A 168 14.20 12.75 -4.40
CA PHE A 168 14.84 12.36 -3.15
C PHE A 168 15.62 11.04 -3.31
N GLY A 169 16.89 11.07 -2.89
CA GLY A 169 17.79 9.91 -2.93
C GLY A 169 18.29 9.52 -4.33
N ARG A 170 17.85 10.17 -5.40
CA ARG A 170 18.16 9.78 -6.78
C ARG A 170 19.58 10.14 -7.22
N GLU A 171 20.05 11.30 -6.80
CA GLU A 171 21.37 11.81 -7.16
C GLU A 171 22.44 11.46 -6.14
N ARG A 172 22.07 10.83 -5.01
CA ARG A 172 22.93 10.56 -3.84
C ARG A 172 23.59 11.83 -3.28
N ASP A 173 22.95 12.97 -3.46
CA ASP A 173 23.35 14.23 -2.86
C ASP A 173 22.54 14.51 -1.60
N LEU A 174 23.11 14.17 -0.47
CA LEU A 174 22.47 14.39 0.83
C LEU A 174 22.14 15.87 1.11
N ARG A 175 22.83 16.81 0.49
CA ARG A 175 22.49 18.25 0.65
C ARG A 175 21.21 18.58 -0.09
N HIS A 176 21.02 18.02 -1.28
CA HIS A 176 19.77 18.15 -2.01
C HIS A 176 18.62 17.49 -1.26
N ASP A 177 18.84 16.27 -0.78
CA ASP A 177 17.85 15.52 0.00
C ASP A 177 17.47 16.28 1.29
N GLU A 178 18.45 16.85 2.00
CA GLU A 178 18.24 17.66 3.20
C GLU A 178 17.43 18.93 2.89
N GLU A 179 17.72 19.61 1.79
CA GLU A 179 17.00 20.82 1.39
C GLU A 179 15.51 20.51 1.13
N LEU A 180 15.18 19.41 0.48
CA LEU A 180 13.80 18.95 0.27
C LEU A 180 13.07 18.75 1.61
N VAL A 181 13.69 18.04 2.54
CA VAL A 181 13.12 17.75 3.87
C VAL A 181 12.98 19.00 4.70
N ARG A 182 13.98 19.89 4.64
CA ARG A 182 13.96 21.20 5.34
C ARG A 182 12.77 22.04 4.87
N ILE A 183 12.58 22.17 3.57
CA ILE A 183 11.45 22.93 2.99
C ILE A 183 10.13 22.28 3.39
N ALA A 184 10.02 20.96 3.30
CA ALA A 184 8.81 20.26 3.71
C ALA A 184 8.47 20.52 5.18
N ARG A 185 9.45 20.40 6.09
CA ARG A 185 9.27 20.65 7.52
C ARG A 185 8.88 22.10 7.79
N GLN A 186 9.53 23.06 7.14
CA GLN A 186 9.19 24.47 7.27
C GLN A 186 7.76 24.77 6.80
N THR A 187 7.30 24.12 5.74
CA THR A 187 5.94 24.31 5.21
C THR A 187 4.88 23.77 6.14
N ILE A 188 5.06 22.54 6.68
CA ILE A 188 4.02 21.92 7.52
C ILE A 188 4.10 22.32 9.00
N GLY A 189 5.22 22.90 9.44
CA GLY A 189 5.45 23.25 10.85
C GLY A 189 5.76 22.04 11.74
N ASP A 190 6.16 22.30 12.99
CA ASP A 190 6.63 21.28 13.93
C ASP A 190 5.50 20.43 14.54
N ASP A 191 4.26 20.92 14.50
CA ASP A 191 3.09 20.23 15.04
C ASP A 191 2.58 19.09 14.14
N CYS A 192 3.09 18.99 12.90
CA CYS A 192 2.73 17.95 11.95
C CYS A 192 3.76 16.82 11.94
N GLU A 193 3.28 15.59 11.76
CA GLU A 193 4.15 14.44 11.50
C GLU A 193 4.67 14.48 10.06
N LEU A 194 5.95 14.17 9.88
CA LEU A 194 6.60 14.05 8.57
C LEU A 194 7.17 12.65 8.40
N MET A 195 6.93 12.04 7.26
CA MET A 195 7.48 10.76 6.84
C MET A 195 8.19 10.94 5.50
N VAL A 196 9.24 10.16 5.27
CA VAL A 196 10.06 10.25 4.06
C VAL A 196 10.21 8.87 3.43
N ASP A 197 10.01 8.82 2.11
CA ASP A 197 10.01 7.59 1.32
C ASP A 197 10.81 7.76 0.02
N PRO A 198 12.05 7.30 -0.07
CA PRO A 198 12.82 7.34 -1.32
C PRO A 198 12.33 6.37 -2.39
N GLY A 199 11.45 5.42 -2.06
CA GLY A 199 10.94 4.43 -3.01
C GLY A 199 12.02 3.47 -3.49
N GLY A 200 12.70 2.81 -2.56
CA GLY A 200 13.75 1.82 -2.88
C GLY A 200 13.25 0.55 -3.55
N SER A 201 11.92 0.37 -3.64
CA SER A 201 11.29 -0.65 -4.49
C SER A 201 11.38 -0.34 -5.99
N ASP A 202 11.78 0.88 -6.33
CA ASP A 202 11.87 1.33 -7.72
C ASP A 202 12.94 0.61 -8.53
N VAL A 203 12.66 0.49 -9.81
CA VAL A 203 13.59 0.01 -10.84
C VAL A 203 14.85 0.88 -10.83
N PHE A 204 16.00 0.23 -10.88
CA PHE A 204 17.30 0.89 -10.84
C PHE A 204 17.63 1.65 -9.55
N TRP A 205 16.91 1.38 -8.45
CA TRP A 205 17.31 1.89 -7.16
C TRP A 205 18.73 1.45 -6.82
N HIS A 206 19.57 2.40 -6.50
CA HIS A 206 20.97 2.19 -6.22
C HIS A 206 21.38 2.70 -4.84
N GLY A 207 20.39 2.97 -3.97
CA GLY A 207 20.65 3.33 -2.58
C GLY A 207 21.41 2.21 -1.90
N ASP A 208 22.51 2.57 -1.27
CA ASP A 208 23.30 1.63 -0.48
C ASP A 208 23.08 1.87 1.01
N LEU A 209 23.48 0.90 1.83
CA LEU A 209 23.32 0.96 3.28
C LEU A 209 24.02 2.18 3.92
N LYS A 210 25.16 2.63 3.36
CA LYS A 210 25.87 3.79 3.90
C LYS A 210 25.10 5.07 3.71
N TRP A 211 24.60 5.29 2.47
CA TRP A 211 23.71 6.43 2.19
C TRP A 211 22.47 6.39 3.08
N ALA A 212 21.84 5.22 3.23
CA ALA A 212 20.63 5.08 4.05
C ALA A 212 20.89 5.43 5.53
N ILE A 213 22.06 5.03 6.08
CA ILE A 213 22.46 5.39 7.47
C ILE A 213 22.69 6.91 7.61
N GLU A 214 23.35 7.53 6.63
CA GLU A 214 23.61 8.98 6.64
C GLU A 214 22.30 9.77 6.48
N ALA A 215 21.44 9.35 5.57
CA ALA A 215 20.12 9.93 5.38
C ALA A 215 19.26 9.80 6.65
N ALA A 216 19.23 8.63 7.29
CA ALA A 216 18.48 8.43 8.53
C ALA A 216 18.95 9.37 9.68
N LYS A 217 20.26 9.65 9.75
CA LYS A 217 20.79 10.62 10.71
C LYS A 217 20.31 12.05 10.41
N MET A 218 20.39 12.47 9.17
CA MET A 218 19.88 13.76 8.72
C MET A 218 18.38 13.89 9.00
N LEU A 219 17.59 12.87 8.66
CA LEU A 219 16.13 12.85 8.88
C LEU A 219 15.73 13.00 10.36
N LYS A 220 16.60 12.54 11.29
CA LYS A 220 16.39 12.72 12.72
C LYS A 220 16.36 14.19 13.13
N ASP A 221 17.19 15.04 12.51
CA ASP A 221 17.27 16.47 12.83
C ASP A 221 16.01 17.23 12.43
N TYR A 222 15.24 16.66 11.50
CA TYR A 222 13.95 17.18 11.05
C TYR A 222 12.74 16.48 11.69
N ASN A 223 12.93 15.71 12.75
CA ASN A 223 11.90 14.99 13.48
C ASN A 223 11.00 14.13 12.56
N VAL A 224 11.62 13.39 11.61
CA VAL A 224 10.92 12.46 10.72
C VAL A 224 10.46 11.25 11.51
N SER A 225 9.20 10.85 11.33
CA SER A 225 8.56 9.77 12.09
C SER A 225 9.01 8.39 11.64
N TRP A 226 9.17 8.19 10.33
CA TRP A 226 9.79 6.99 9.73
C TRP A 226 10.42 7.28 8.38
N PHE A 227 11.37 6.43 8.03
CA PHE A 227 12.08 6.39 6.75
C PHE A 227 11.69 5.10 6.03
N GLU A 228 10.91 5.25 4.95
CA GLU A 228 10.28 4.17 4.20
C GLU A 228 11.16 3.78 3.02
N GLU A 229 11.29 2.51 2.75
CA GLU A 229 12.02 1.91 1.62
C GLU A 229 13.36 2.57 1.22
N PRO A 230 14.29 2.80 2.16
CA PRO A 230 15.62 3.36 1.81
C PRO A 230 16.55 2.37 1.11
N LEU A 231 16.19 1.09 1.07
CA LEU A 231 16.94 0.01 0.43
C LEU A 231 16.02 -0.76 -0.51
N ARG A 232 16.61 -1.62 -1.35
CA ARG A 232 15.82 -2.52 -2.20
C ARG A 232 14.95 -3.44 -1.35
N ALA A 233 13.74 -3.71 -1.82
CA ALA A 233 12.75 -4.49 -1.09
C ALA A 233 13.20 -5.93 -0.72
N ASP A 234 14.19 -6.48 -1.41
CA ASP A 234 14.73 -7.82 -1.22
C ASP A 234 16.02 -7.85 -0.35
N ASP A 235 16.53 -6.69 0.12
CA ASP A 235 17.74 -6.59 0.93
C ASP A 235 17.45 -6.71 2.44
N ILE A 236 17.00 -7.88 2.87
CA ILE A 236 16.60 -8.13 4.26
C ILE A 236 17.78 -7.89 5.24
N ASP A 237 18.99 -8.32 4.89
CA ASP A 237 20.18 -8.13 5.73
C ASP A 237 20.54 -6.64 5.87
N GLY A 238 20.41 -5.88 4.78
CA GLY A 238 20.57 -4.42 4.79
C GLY A 238 19.54 -3.75 5.67
N TYR A 239 18.26 -4.10 5.54
CA TYR A 239 17.19 -3.59 6.40
C TYR A 239 17.44 -3.89 7.88
N LYS A 240 17.79 -5.12 8.22
CA LYS A 240 18.12 -5.50 9.59
C LYS A 240 19.22 -4.61 10.18
N ARG A 241 20.33 -4.46 9.47
CA ARG A 241 21.45 -3.62 9.92
C ARG A 241 21.07 -2.14 10.01
N LEU A 242 20.26 -1.65 9.07
CA LEU A 242 19.79 -0.27 9.10
C LEU A 242 18.88 -0.03 10.30
N THR A 243 17.93 -0.91 10.56
CA THR A 243 17.00 -0.82 11.70
C THR A 243 17.74 -0.82 13.04
N GLU A 244 18.81 -1.62 13.17
CA GLU A 244 19.64 -1.67 14.38
C GLU A 244 20.36 -0.34 14.69
N VAL A 245 20.71 0.45 13.67
CA VAL A 245 21.55 1.67 13.85
C VAL A 245 20.82 2.98 13.57
N SER A 246 19.65 2.91 12.96
CA SER A 246 18.89 4.10 12.55
C SER A 246 18.29 4.83 13.77
N PRO A 247 18.44 6.16 13.86
CA PRO A 247 17.80 6.96 14.89
C PRO A 247 16.32 7.28 14.57
N VAL A 248 15.82 6.95 13.36
CA VAL A 248 14.43 7.04 12.95
C VAL A 248 13.90 5.64 12.62
N ARG A 249 12.59 5.43 12.77
CA ARG A 249 11.98 4.13 12.44
C ARG A 249 12.16 3.81 10.97
N ILE A 250 12.41 2.55 10.68
CA ILE A 250 12.52 2.03 9.30
C ILE A 250 11.23 1.32 8.92
N ALA A 251 10.70 1.68 7.74
CA ALA A 251 9.47 1.11 7.19
C ALA A 251 9.73 0.47 5.82
N THR A 252 9.00 -0.60 5.49
CA THR A 252 9.08 -1.28 4.18
C THR A 252 7.93 -2.26 3.99
N GLY A 253 7.70 -2.70 2.76
CA GLY A 253 6.83 -3.85 2.49
C GLY A 253 5.76 -3.66 1.43
N GLU A 254 5.64 -2.51 0.80
CA GLU A 254 4.58 -2.20 -0.17
C GLU A 254 4.53 -3.13 -1.39
N VAL A 255 5.68 -3.60 -1.86
CA VAL A 255 5.76 -4.48 -3.04
C VAL A 255 5.80 -5.96 -2.72
N ILE A 256 5.82 -6.34 -1.44
CA ILE A 256 5.94 -7.73 -1.02
C ILE A 256 4.61 -8.47 -1.23
N ARG A 257 4.67 -9.67 -1.82
CA ARG A 257 3.50 -10.48 -2.16
C ARG A 257 3.45 -11.77 -1.35
N GLY A 258 2.23 -12.06 -0.82
CA GLY A 258 1.98 -13.25 -0.02
C GLY A 258 2.62 -13.21 1.37
N ARG A 259 1.85 -13.61 2.38
CA ARG A 259 2.24 -13.47 3.80
C ARG A 259 3.59 -14.07 4.17
N LEU A 260 3.97 -15.19 3.53
CA LEU A 260 5.21 -15.90 3.85
C LEU A 260 6.47 -15.08 3.53
N ASN A 261 6.38 -14.14 2.59
CA ASN A 261 7.50 -13.28 2.23
C ASN A 261 7.69 -12.10 3.21
N PHE A 262 6.71 -11.85 4.09
CA PHE A 262 6.85 -10.89 5.20
C PHE A 262 7.50 -11.52 6.44
N GLU A 263 7.47 -12.85 6.59
CA GLU A 263 8.02 -13.54 7.76
C GLU A 263 9.49 -13.21 8.03
N PRO A 264 10.40 -13.19 7.02
CA PRO A 264 11.80 -12.86 7.28
C PRO A 264 11.99 -11.46 7.87
N PHE A 265 11.19 -10.47 7.47
CA PHE A 265 11.25 -9.11 8.05
C PHE A 265 10.81 -9.10 9.50
N ILE A 266 9.79 -9.87 9.85
CA ILE A 266 9.26 -9.99 11.20
C ILE A 266 10.24 -10.74 12.10
N ASP A 267 10.69 -11.92 11.67
CA ASP A 267 11.49 -12.84 12.47
C ASP A 267 12.91 -12.30 12.75
N GLN A 268 13.46 -11.58 11.78
CA GLN A 268 14.79 -10.98 11.91
C GLN A 268 14.78 -9.55 12.46
N LYS A 269 13.59 -8.99 12.76
CA LYS A 269 13.44 -7.57 13.15
C LYS A 269 14.08 -6.62 12.14
N ALA A 270 13.84 -6.89 10.86
CA ALA A 270 14.46 -6.15 9.78
C ALA A 270 13.77 -4.80 9.50
N CYS A 271 12.66 -4.50 10.17
CA CYS A 271 12.04 -3.18 10.14
C CYS A 271 11.25 -2.91 11.42
N ASP A 272 10.95 -1.64 11.69
CA ASP A 272 10.08 -1.21 12.78
C ASP A 272 8.62 -1.20 12.36
N ILE A 273 8.38 -0.94 11.07
CA ILE A 273 7.04 -0.79 10.48
C ILE A 273 6.96 -1.62 9.21
N LEU A 274 5.98 -2.53 9.13
CA LEU A 274 5.63 -3.21 7.90
C LEU A 274 4.49 -2.49 7.19
N GLN A 275 4.59 -2.36 5.87
CA GLN A 275 3.63 -1.64 5.05
C GLN A 275 3.05 -2.51 3.91
N PRO A 276 2.32 -3.59 4.27
CA PRO A 276 1.68 -4.40 3.24
C PRO A 276 0.63 -3.58 2.49
N ASP A 277 0.61 -3.71 1.18
CA ASP A 277 -0.48 -3.23 0.33
C ASP A 277 -1.45 -4.37 0.05
N GLN A 278 -2.70 -4.24 0.49
CA GLN A 278 -3.72 -5.28 0.31
C GLN A 278 -4.07 -5.53 -1.17
N THR A 279 -3.80 -4.56 -2.06
CA THR A 279 -3.99 -4.73 -3.51
C THR A 279 -2.84 -5.50 -4.17
N ILE A 280 -1.74 -5.68 -3.45
CA ILE A 280 -0.50 -6.32 -3.89
C ILE A 280 -0.26 -7.65 -3.15
N CYS A 281 -0.36 -7.66 -1.81
CA CYS A 281 0.07 -8.78 -0.98
C CYS A 281 -0.89 -9.98 -0.96
N GLY A 282 -2.13 -9.83 -1.48
CA GLY A 282 -3.09 -10.94 -1.56
C GLY A 282 -4.45 -10.68 -0.90
N GLY A 283 -4.79 -9.42 -0.64
CA GLY A 283 -6.11 -9.01 -0.15
C GLY A 283 -6.18 -8.86 1.36
N LEU A 284 -7.38 -8.58 1.85
CA LEU A 284 -7.68 -8.32 3.25
C LEU A 284 -7.33 -9.51 4.16
N SER A 285 -7.61 -10.73 3.70
CA SER A 285 -7.33 -11.95 4.46
C SER A 285 -5.83 -12.15 4.70
N GLU A 286 -5.01 -11.95 3.68
CA GLU A 286 -3.56 -12.06 3.80
C GLU A 286 -2.99 -10.91 4.65
N SER A 287 -3.44 -9.67 4.41
CA SER A 287 -3.03 -8.49 5.18
C SER A 287 -3.34 -8.65 6.66
N ARG A 288 -4.51 -9.20 7.01
CA ARG A 288 -4.88 -9.47 8.40
C ARG A 288 -3.94 -10.48 9.06
N LYS A 289 -3.56 -11.55 8.35
CA LYS A 289 -2.61 -12.57 8.85
C LYS A 289 -1.22 -11.99 9.04
N ILE A 290 -0.75 -11.16 8.08
CA ILE A 290 0.51 -10.42 8.18
C ILE A 290 0.48 -9.51 9.42
N TRP A 291 -0.59 -8.74 9.58
CA TRP A 291 -0.74 -7.80 10.70
C TRP A 291 -0.72 -8.50 12.04
N GLN A 292 -1.48 -9.60 12.19
CA GLN A 292 -1.50 -10.36 13.43
C GLN A 292 -0.10 -10.90 13.77
N ARG A 293 0.58 -11.47 12.79
CA ARG A 293 1.95 -12.00 12.98
C ARG A 293 2.94 -10.89 13.38
N ALA A 294 2.85 -9.73 12.74
CA ALA A 294 3.67 -8.56 13.06
C ALA A 294 3.38 -8.04 14.47
N TYR A 295 2.10 -7.91 14.83
CA TYR A 295 1.65 -7.49 16.17
C TYR A 295 2.18 -8.40 17.27
N ASP A 296 2.07 -9.72 17.11
CA ASP A 296 2.57 -10.70 18.06
C ASP A 296 4.10 -10.64 18.26
N ASN A 297 4.79 -10.04 17.30
CA ASN A 297 6.25 -9.85 17.32
C ASN A 297 6.69 -8.40 17.60
N ASN A 298 5.78 -7.51 18.03
CA ASN A 298 6.04 -6.08 18.28
C ASN A 298 6.58 -5.31 17.06
N VAL A 299 6.16 -5.68 15.86
CA VAL A 299 6.37 -4.91 14.65
C VAL A 299 5.08 -4.14 14.36
N GLN A 300 5.18 -2.84 14.14
CA GLN A 300 4.04 -2.01 13.79
C GLN A 300 3.62 -2.30 12.35
N VAL A 301 2.32 -2.17 12.06
CA VAL A 301 1.83 -2.21 10.68
C VAL A 301 1.13 -0.89 10.35
N VAL A 302 1.43 -0.38 9.17
CA VAL A 302 0.74 0.74 8.53
C VAL A 302 0.49 0.32 7.09
N MET A 303 -0.76 0.25 6.66
CA MET A 303 -1.06 -0.17 5.29
C MET A 303 -0.55 0.84 4.28
N HIS A 304 0.11 0.36 3.21
CA HIS A 304 0.39 1.15 2.02
C HIS A 304 -0.91 1.36 1.23
N GLY A 305 -1.16 2.56 0.72
CA GLY A 305 -2.48 2.95 0.23
C GLY A 305 -2.52 3.82 -1.03
N TRP A 306 -1.57 3.69 -1.95
CA TRP A 306 -1.63 4.38 -3.26
C TRP A 306 -2.58 3.68 -4.24
N ASN A 307 -3.86 3.59 -3.87
CA ASN A 307 -4.86 2.83 -4.60
C ASN A 307 -6.20 3.58 -4.68
N THR A 308 -7.24 2.89 -5.16
CA THR A 308 -8.57 3.47 -5.37
C THR A 308 -9.29 3.76 -4.05
N ALA A 309 -10.43 4.49 -4.12
CA ALA A 309 -11.32 4.67 -2.97
C ALA A 309 -11.81 3.33 -2.37
N VAL A 310 -11.95 2.28 -3.21
CA VAL A 310 -12.29 0.92 -2.75
C VAL A 310 -11.15 0.37 -1.89
N GLY A 311 -9.90 0.54 -2.32
CA GLY A 311 -8.73 0.15 -1.55
C GLY A 311 -8.59 0.92 -0.25
N ALA A 312 -8.71 2.25 -0.30
CA ALA A 312 -8.66 3.09 0.89
C ALA A 312 -9.75 2.71 1.92
N ALA A 313 -10.95 2.38 1.45
CA ALA A 313 -12.02 1.88 2.32
C ALA A 313 -11.66 0.51 2.95
N ALA A 314 -11.03 -0.39 2.19
CA ALA A 314 -10.56 -1.68 2.69
C ALA A 314 -9.46 -1.51 3.75
N ASP A 315 -8.47 -0.63 3.50
CA ASP A 315 -7.40 -0.30 4.46
C ASP A 315 -7.96 0.30 5.75
N LEU A 316 -8.94 1.19 5.64
CA LEU A 316 -9.62 1.76 6.80
C LEU A 316 -10.32 0.67 7.64
N GLN A 317 -11.04 -0.27 7.01
CA GLN A 317 -11.72 -1.35 7.70
C GLN A 317 -10.73 -2.28 8.42
N LEU A 318 -9.63 -2.62 7.76
CA LEU A 318 -8.59 -3.44 8.34
C LEU A 318 -7.89 -2.72 9.50
N SER A 319 -7.44 -1.48 9.29
CA SER A 319 -6.76 -0.69 10.33
C SER A 319 -7.63 -0.49 11.55
N ALA A 320 -8.95 -0.24 11.38
CA ALA A 320 -9.88 -0.10 12.49
C ALA A 320 -10.06 -1.40 13.29
N SER A 321 -9.86 -2.56 12.66
CA SER A 321 -10.04 -3.88 13.27
C SER A 321 -8.80 -4.44 13.96
N MET A 322 -7.70 -3.69 14.02
CA MET A 322 -6.44 -4.15 14.61
C MET A 322 -6.06 -3.33 15.85
N PRO A 323 -5.51 -3.96 16.90
CA PRO A 323 -5.24 -3.30 18.19
C PRO A 323 -4.32 -2.07 18.08
N ASN A 324 -3.35 -2.10 17.14
CA ASN A 324 -2.38 -1.05 16.92
C ASN A 324 -2.62 -0.28 15.60
N GLY A 325 -3.82 -0.38 15.02
CA GLY A 325 -4.23 0.36 13.83
C GLY A 325 -4.32 1.86 14.11
N ARG A 326 -3.40 2.65 13.53
CA ARG A 326 -3.30 4.08 13.84
C ARG A 326 -3.42 4.96 12.63
N TYR A 327 -2.91 4.53 11.48
CA TYR A 327 -2.74 5.35 10.29
C TYR A 327 -3.51 4.80 9.10
N LEU A 328 -3.88 5.74 8.20
CA LEU A 328 -4.40 5.47 6.88
C LEU A 328 -3.62 6.30 5.88
N GLU A 329 -2.98 5.68 4.93
CA GLU A 329 -2.39 6.39 3.80
C GLU A 329 -3.48 6.96 2.91
N TYR A 330 -3.37 8.25 2.60
CA TYR A 330 -4.30 8.94 1.73
C TYR A 330 -3.53 9.69 0.64
N TRP A 331 -3.61 9.19 -0.57
CA TRP A 331 -2.98 9.84 -1.71
C TRP A 331 -3.55 11.25 -1.94
N HIS A 332 -2.69 12.26 -1.88
CA HIS A 332 -3.09 13.67 -2.00
C HIS A 332 -2.07 14.48 -2.80
N PRO A 333 -2.52 15.25 -3.81
CA PRO A 333 -3.85 15.24 -4.42
C PRO A 333 -4.09 13.96 -5.23
N ALA A 334 -5.21 13.29 -4.98
CA ALA A 334 -5.50 12.03 -5.66
C ALA A 334 -6.08 12.29 -7.06
N PRO A 335 -5.47 11.79 -8.14
CA PRO A 335 -5.96 12.03 -9.50
C PRO A 335 -7.23 11.23 -9.83
N TYR A 336 -7.58 10.22 -9.02
CA TYR A 336 -8.73 9.33 -9.26
C TYR A 336 -9.87 9.49 -8.24
N VAL A 337 -9.71 10.32 -7.23
CA VAL A 337 -10.67 10.51 -6.14
C VAL A 337 -11.22 11.93 -6.18
N SER A 338 -11.64 12.39 -7.36
CA SER A 338 -12.54 13.54 -7.43
C SER A 338 -13.94 13.00 -7.19
N GLY A 339 -14.47 13.25 -6.00
CA GLY A 339 -15.77 12.85 -5.55
C GLY A 339 -16.93 13.36 -6.37
#